data_2d2be59a5bb7e2dfa333e6419de0e4e9
#
_entry.id   2d2be59a5bb7e2dfa333e6419de0e4e9
#
_cell.length_a   1.000
_cell.length_b   1.000
_cell.length_c   1.000
_cell.angle_alpha   90.00
_cell.angle_beta   90.00
_cell.angle_gamma   90.00
#
_symmetry.space_group_name_H-M   'P 1'
#
loop_
_entity.id
_entity.type
_entity.pdbx_description
1 polymer ?
#
loop_
_entity_poly.entity_id
_entity_poly.type
_entity_poly.pdbx_seq_one_letter_code
_entity_poly.pdbx_strand_id
1 'polypeptide(L)'
;MGVIEAGRGVDERLEQAYRKGYSVPSQLREEIKYAHQTLLAVTVICAVVDVITVVGVALAAGIAVASLPWWAGGFAVLAGAVLVGRQLRGLENLVHEGSHYNWSRHHRRLNDALTVVLAAAPVAAKIRDYRAGHLRHHGRFGTDHDPDLQRYRELDLEAMDRSNRGAFALSVLRRFPGYQRGWLREIGADSLWSLVPFLWAGLVVVAPALALAGTSAAWGAGATWALGYLAALPLLRMIAEASEHVYTDSSTMFDATISNLGWVQRHMVHPHNDGYHTIHHMWPGIPHHHLAHVHRTLMLHDPNGYGARLRYRTTIRKHPVRSGQAVRR
;
A
#
# COMPACT_ATOMS: atom_id res chain seq x y z
N MET A 1 -4.71 27.89 29.43
CA MET A 1 -3.33 27.55 29.04
C MET A 1 -2.86 26.16 29.46
N GLY A 2 -3.44 25.52 30.49
CA GLY A 2 -2.97 24.23 31.03
C GLY A 2 -3.41 22.95 30.30
N VAL A 3 -4.44 22.96 29.45
CA VAL A 3 -5.01 21.75 28.84
C VAL A 3 -4.21 21.32 27.56
N ILE A 4 -3.55 22.26 26.89
CA ILE A 4 -2.78 21.96 25.65
C ILE A 4 -1.41 21.34 25.97
N GLU A 5 -0.83 21.61 27.14
CA GLU A 5 0.47 21.03 27.53
C GLU A 5 0.35 19.60 28.06
N ALA A 6 -0.75 19.28 28.76
CA ALA A 6 -0.99 17.92 29.27
C ALA A 6 -1.20 16.91 28.11
N GLY A 7 -1.87 17.31 27.03
CA GLY A 7 -2.09 16.47 25.85
C GLY A 7 -0.79 16.16 25.09
N ARG A 8 0.08 17.16 24.89
CA ARG A 8 1.38 16.96 24.21
C ARG A 8 2.29 15.99 24.96
N GLY A 9 2.36 16.09 26.28
CA GLY A 9 3.24 15.22 27.07
C GLY A 9 2.78 13.77 27.16
N VAL A 10 1.50 13.46 26.97
CA VAL A 10 0.98 12.09 26.89
C VAL A 10 1.26 11.51 25.50
N ASP A 11 1.04 12.27 24.45
CA ASP A 11 1.28 11.86 23.07
C ASP A 11 2.78 11.60 22.79
N GLU A 12 3.67 12.46 23.28
CA GLU A 12 5.12 12.25 23.18
C GLU A 12 5.59 11.02 23.95
N ARG A 13 4.98 10.71 25.09
CA ARG A 13 5.29 9.50 25.87
C ARG A 13 4.80 8.24 25.18
N LEU A 14 3.63 8.24 24.57
CA LEU A 14 3.12 7.12 23.77
C LEU A 14 3.96 6.91 22.50
N GLU A 15 4.32 7.98 21.80
CA GLU A 15 5.21 7.93 20.64
C GLU A 15 6.61 7.40 21.02
N GLN A 16 7.16 7.84 22.15
CA GLN A 16 8.42 7.35 22.66
C GLN A 16 8.35 5.89 23.13
N ALA A 17 7.25 5.45 23.74
CA ALA A 17 7.04 4.05 24.13
C ALA A 17 6.91 3.16 22.91
N TYR A 18 6.16 3.59 21.89
CA TYR A 18 6.01 2.89 20.63
C TYR A 18 7.33 2.72 19.87
N ARG A 19 8.17 3.76 19.82
CA ARG A 19 9.50 3.75 19.18
C ARG A 19 10.59 3.08 20.01
N LYS A 20 10.52 3.14 21.34
CA LYS A 20 11.52 2.58 22.26
C LYS A 20 11.52 1.04 22.37
N GLY A 21 10.64 0.35 21.68
CA GLY A 21 10.59 -1.11 21.71
C GLY A 21 11.80 -1.81 21.13
N TYR A 22 12.72 -1.11 20.43
CA TYR A 22 13.86 -1.73 19.75
C TYR A 22 15.07 -0.80 19.65
N SER A 23 16.25 -1.38 19.90
CA SER A 23 17.54 -0.72 19.66
C SER A 23 18.36 -1.54 18.68
N VAL A 24 18.77 -0.92 17.57
CA VAL A 24 19.63 -1.55 16.58
C VAL A 24 20.98 -1.93 17.22
N PRO A 25 21.46 -3.16 17.05
CA PRO A 25 22.82 -3.55 17.43
C PRO A 25 23.86 -2.60 16.85
N SER A 26 24.88 -2.27 17.63
CA SER A 26 25.87 -1.24 17.23
C SER A 26 26.53 -1.53 15.89
N GLN A 27 26.83 -2.81 15.62
CA GLN A 27 27.44 -3.27 14.37
C GLN A 27 26.58 -3.06 13.12
N LEU A 28 25.25 -2.89 13.26
CA LEU A 28 24.32 -2.71 12.15
C LEU A 28 23.94 -1.24 11.90
N ARG A 29 24.37 -0.32 12.76
CA ARG A 29 23.94 1.09 12.68
C ARG A 29 24.34 1.77 11.36
N GLU A 30 25.55 1.53 10.87
CA GLU A 30 26.01 2.14 9.61
C GLU A 30 25.27 1.55 8.41
N GLU A 31 24.94 0.27 8.42
CA GLU A 31 24.17 -0.37 7.37
C GLU A 31 22.73 0.16 7.32
N ILE A 32 22.07 0.30 8.47
CA ILE A 32 20.74 0.92 8.56
C ILE A 32 20.80 2.38 8.10
N LYS A 33 21.84 3.13 8.46
CA LYS A 33 22.04 4.50 7.99
C LYS A 33 22.22 4.57 6.47
N TYR A 34 23.00 3.67 5.90
CA TYR A 34 23.16 3.55 4.45
C TYR A 34 21.84 3.23 3.75
N ALA A 35 21.01 2.37 4.32
CA ALA A 35 19.70 2.02 3.77
C ALA A 35 18.72 3.20 3.66
N HIS A 36 18.99 4.33 4.30
CA HIS A 36 18.19 5.55 4.12
C HIS A 36 18.51 6.33 2.83
N GLN A 37 19.46 5.89 2.03
CA GLN A 37 19.78 6.55 0.75
C GLN A 37 18.66 6.32 -0.27
N THR A 38 18.23 7.41 -0.90
CA THR A 38 17.19 7.37 -1.94
C THR A 38 17.84 7.13 -3.31
N LEU A 39 17.34 6.18 -4.07
CA LEU A 39 17.73 5.93 -5.45
C LEU A 39 16.57 6.34 -6.37
N LEU A 40 16.52 7.62 -6.72
CA LEU A 40 15.45 8.22 -7.52
C LEU A 40 15.15 7.41 -8.79
N ALA A 41 16.19 6.99 -9.51
CA ALA A 41 16.03 6.23 -10.74
C ALA A 41 15.27 4.92 -10.54
N VAL A 42 15.51 4.20 -9.44
CA VAL A 42 14.80 2.95 -9.12
C VAL A 42 13.31 3.20 -8.94
N THR A 43 12.95 4.23 -8.16
CA THR A 43 11.55 4.55 -7.89
C THR A 43 10.83 5.05 -9.15
N VAL A 44 11.50 5.87 -9.98
CA VAL A 44 10.97 6.32 -11.29
C VAL A 44 10.75 5.12 -12.22
N ILE A 45 11.72 4.20 -12.33
CA ILE A 45 11.58 3.00 -13.15
C ILE A 45 10.40 2.14 -12.68
N CYS A 46 10.23 1.94 -11.37
CA CYS A 46 9.07 1.23 -10.82
C CYS A 46 7.75 1.88 -11.25
N ALA A 47 7.61 3.20 -11.11
CA ALA A 47 6.40 3.91 -11.51
C ALA A 47 6.13 3.80 -13.02
N VAL A 48 7.17 3.98 -13.85
CA VAL A 48 7.05 3.86 -15.32
C VAL A 48 6.66 2.44 -15.72
N VAL A 49 7.25 1.42 -15.12
CA VAL A 49 6.90 0.00 -15.37
C VAL A 49 5.44 -0.27 -14.98
N ASP A 50 4.98 0.23 -13.83
CA ASP A 50 3.57 0.08 -13.43
C ASP A 50 2.64 0.75 -14.46
N VAL A 51 2.93 1.99 -14.90
CA VAL A 51 2.13 2.71 -15.91
C VAL A 51 2.12 1.96 -17.24
N ILE A 52 3.29 1.55 -17.74
CA ILE A 52 3.40 0.80 -19.02
C ILE A 52 2.59 -0.51 -18.92
N THR A 53 2.63 -1.18 -17.78
CA THR A 53 1.88 -2.43 -17.57
C THR A 53 0.38 -2.17 -17.53
N VAL A 54 -0.10 -1.10 -16.88
CA VAL A 54 -1.51 -0.70 -16.92
C VAL A 54 -1.97 -0.51 -18.37
N VAL A 55 -1.22 0.26 -19.15
CA VAL A 55 -1.54 0.55 -20.57
C VAL A 55 -1.51 -0.73 -21.40
N GLY A 56 -0.44 -1.51 -21.30
CA GLY A 56 -0.27 -2.73 -22.08
C GLY A 56 -1.33 -3.78 -21.79
N VAL A 57 -1.67 -4.01 -20.52
CA VAL A 57 -2.72 -4.94 -20.11
C VAL A 57 -4.10 -4.49 -20.57
N ALA A 58 -4.42 -3.20 -20.38
CA ALA A 58 -5.71 -2.66 -20.81
C ALA A 58 -5.86 -2.72 -22.33
N LEU A 59 -4.82 -2.35 -23.09
CA LEU A 59 -4.80 -2.46 -24.55
C LEU A 59 -4.96 -3.91 -25.03
N ALA A 60 -4.23 -4.84 -24.44
CA ALA A 60 -4.33 -6.27 -24.77
C ALA A 60 -5.75 -6.82 -24.52
N ALA A 61 -6.38 -6.46 -23.39
CA ALA A 61 -7.76 -6.81 -23.11
C ALA A 61 -8.74 -6.16 -24.10
N GLY A 62 -8.49 -4.90 -24.48
CA GLY A 62 -9.27 -4.20 -25.51
C GLY A 62 -9.19 -4.89 -26.87
N ILE A 63 -8.00 -5.26 -27.31
CA ILE A 63 -7.78 -6.04 -28.56
C ILE A 63 -8.50 -7.39 -28.47
N ALA A 64 -8.45 -8.07 -27.33
CA ALA A 64 -9.18 -9.32 -27.12
C ALA A 64 -10.71 -9.14 -27.28
N VAL A 65 -11.28 -8.03 -26.78
CA VAL A 65 -12.71 -7.68 -26.97
C VAL A 65 -13.03 -7.45 -28.45
N ALA A 66 -12.14 -6.83 -29.20
CA ALA A 66 -12.33 -6.52 -30.61
C ALA A 66 -12.18 -7.75 -31.53
N SER A 67 -11.38 -8.74 -31.13
CA SER A 67 -10.90 -9.80 -32.04
C SER A 67 -11.35 -11.22 -31.66
N LEU A 68 -11.77 -11.45 -30.38
CA LEU A 68 -12.12 -12.77 -29.88
C LEU A 68 -13.63 -12.90 -29.62
N PRO A 69 -14.17 -14.12 -29.46
CA PRO A 69 -15.53 -14.31 -29.01
C PRO A 69 -15.81 -13.57 -27.69
N TRP A 70 -17.04 -13.10 -27.53
CA TRP A 70 -17.44 -12.23 -26.41
C TRP A 70 -17.03 -12.76 -25.02
N TRP A 71 -17.11 -14.08 -24.79
CA TRP A 71 -16.73 -14.72 -23.52
C TRP A 71 -15.22 -14.65 -23.26
N ALA A 72 -14.40 -14.80 -24.31
CA ALA A 72 -12.93 -14.70 -24.20
C ALA A 72 -12.50 -13.24 -24.01
N GLY A 73 -13.13 -12.29 -24.72
CA GLY A 73 -12.97 -10.87 -24.50
C GLY A 73 -13.38 -10.45 -23.08
N GLY A 74 -14.52 -10.95 -22.60
CA GLY A 74 -15.00 -10.71 -21.23
C GLY A 74 -14.04 -11.26 -20.16
N PHE A 75 -13.50 -12.46 -20.37
CA PHE A 75 -12.47 -13.03 -19.47
C PHE A 75 -11.19 -12.18 -19.47
N ALA A 76 -10.73 -11.73 -20.65
CA ALA A 76 -9.56 -10.87 -20.76
C ALA A 76 -9.75 -9.54 -20.01
N VAL A 77 -10.94 -8.92 -20.09
CA VAL A 77 -11.30 -7.73 -19.32
C VAL A 77 -11.20 -7.98 -17.82
N LEU A 78 -11.81 -9.07 -17.31
CA LEU A 78 -11.81 -9.38 -15.87
C LEU A 78 -10.40 -9.71 -15.35
N ALA A 79 -9.65 -10.53 -16.06
CA ALA A 79 -8.28 -10.87 -15.71
C ALA A 79 -7.38 -9.62 -15.79
N GLY A 80 -7.53 -8.83 -16.85
CA GLY A 80 -6.83 -7.58 -17.04
C GLY A 80 -7.14 -6.56 -15.93
N ALA A 81 -8.39 -6.47 -15.49
CA ALA A 81 -8.79 -5.57 -14.41
C ALA A 81 -8.08 -5.89 -13.07
N VAL A 82 -7.89 -7.17 -12.76
CA VAL A 82 -7.12 -7.58 -11.57
C VAL A 82 -5.65 -7.13 -11.68
N LEU A 83 -5.04 -7.30 -12.84
CA LEU A 83 -3.65 -6.87 -13.08
C LEU A 83 -3.53 -5.34 -13.08
N VAL A 84 -4.44 -4.62 -13.71
CA VAL A 84 -4.50 -3.15 -13.67
C VAL A 84 -4.65 -2.66 -12.23
N GLY A 85 -5.60 -3.22 -11.46
CA GLY A 85 -5.78 -2.87 -10.05
C GLY A 85 -4.53 -3.12 -9.21
N ARG A 86 -3.80 -4.21 -9.47
CA ARG A 86 -2.51 -4.49 -8.83
C ARG A 86 -1.46 -3.44 -9.17
N GLN A 87 -1.36 -2.99 -10.42
CA GLN A 87 -0.39 -1.96 -10.80
C GLN A 87 -0.75 -0.59 -10.21
N LEU A 88 -2.03 -0.25 -10.21
CA LEU A 88 -2.51 0.97 -9.54
C LEU A 88 -2.23 0.92 -8.03
N ARG A 89 -2.33 -0.26 -7.38
CA ARG A 89 -1.88 -0.44 -5.98
C ARG A 89 -0.36 -0.22 -5.84
N GLY A 90 0.43 -0.60 -6.85
CA GLY A 90 1.86 -0.29 -6.93
C GLY A 90 2.11 1.23 -6.92
N LEU A 91 1.35 1.96 -7.73
CA LEU A 91 1.43 3.42 -7.76
C LEU A 91 0.99 4.06 -6.43
N GLU A 92 -0.05 3.54 -5.74
CA GLU A 92 -0.39 4.00 -4.37
C GLU A 92 0.77 3.80 -3.40
N ASN A 93 1.48 2.68 -3.46
CA ASN A 93 2.64 2.44 -2.61
C ASN A 93 3.79 3.40 -2.95
N LEU A 94 3.94 3.81 -4.20
CA LEU A 94 4.90 4.85 -4.56
C LEU A 94 4.45 6.26 -4.12
N VAL A 95 3.15 6.55 -4.03
CA VAL A 95 2.64 7.75 -3.35
C VAL A 95 2.97 7.72 -1.86
N HIS A 96 2.82 6.57 -1.22
CA HIS A 96 3.22 6.34 0.17
C HIS A 96 4.73 6.65 0.37
N GLU A 97 5.62 6.13 -0.49
CA GLU A 97 7.03 6.49 -0.51
C GLU A 97 7.26 8.01 -0.67
N GLY A 98 6.51 8.66 -1.56
CA GLY A 98 6.55 10.11 -1.76
C GLY A 98 6.14 10.89 -0.52
N SER A 99 5.26 10.34 0.32
CA SER A 99 4.85 10.97 1.59
C SER A 99 6.00 11.09 2.59
N HIS A 100 6.95 10.15 2.57
CA HIS A 100 8.17 10.13 3.38
C HIS A 100 9.38 10.81 2.70
N TYR A 101 9.20 11.42 1.54
CA TYR A 101 10.27 11.98 0.70
C TYR A 101 11.30 10.92 0.23
N ASN A 102 10.88 9.67 0.07
CA ASN A 102 11.75 8.57 -0.32
C ASN A 102 12.06 8.50 -1.82
N TRP A 103 11.40 9.32 -2.67
CA TRP A 103 11.84 9.51 -4.05
C TRP A 103 13.09 10.40 -4.12
N SER A 104 13.06 11.54 -3.40
CA SER A 104 14.21 12.47 -3.33
C SER A 104 14.16 13.27 -2.03
N ARG A 105 14.98 12.90 -1.06
CA ARG A 105 15.00 13.50 0.26
C ARG A 105 15.54 14.93 0.26
N HIS A 106 16.57 15.17 -0.52
CA HIS A 106 17.24 16.46 -0.60
C HIS A 106 16.47 17.47 -1.46
N HIS A 107 15.66 17.01 -2.41
CA HIS A 107 14.87 17.83 -3.33
C HIS A 107 13.37 17.57 -3.16
N ARG A 108 12.78 18.08 -2.06
CA ARG A 108 11.37 17.82 -1.71
C ARG A 108 10.36 18.23 -2.78
N ARG A 109 10.61 19.35 -3.49
CA ARG A 109 9.75 19.79 -4.62
C ARG A 109 9.79 18.80 -5.78
N LEU A 110 10.96 18.27 -6.09
CA LEU A 110 11.12 17.24 -7.12
C LEU A 110 10.43 15.93 -6.70
N ASN A 111 10.61 15.52 -5.43
CA ASN A 111 9.87 14.39 -4.87
C ASN A 111 8.36 14.54 -5.10
N ASP A 112 7.79 15.68 -4.71
CA ASP A 112 6.34 15.91 -4.82
C ASP A 112 5.88 15.96 -6.27
N ALA A 113 6.61 16.65 -7.15
CA ALA A 113 6.28 16.75 -8.57
C ALA A 113 6.27 15.38 -9.26
N LEU A 114 7.33 14.59 -9.07
CA LEU A 114 7.41 13.24 -9.65
C LEU A 114 6.37 12.30 -9.06
N THR A 115 6.14 12.35 -7.75
CA THR A 115 5.06 11.57 -7.11
C THR A 115 3.70 11.92 -7.71
N VAL A 116 3.39 13.21 -7.90
CA VAL A 116 2.11 13.64 -8.47
C VAL A 116 1.95 13.13 -9.89
N VAL A 117 2.94 13.35 -10.75
CA VAL A 117 2.84 13.05 -12.18
C VAL A 117 2.86 11.55 -12.47
N LEU A 118 3.75 10.79 -11.81
CA LEU A 118 4.01 9.39 -12.14
C LEU A 118 3.17 8.40 -11.33
N ALA A 119 2.71 8.79 -10.13
CA ALA A 119 2.04 7.85 -9.23
C ALA A 119 0.67 8.33 -8.74
N ALA A 120 0.54 9.59 -8.30
CA ALA A 120 -0.66 10.06 -7.62
C ALA A 120 -1.82 10.39 -8.57
N ALA A 121 -1.54 10.95 -9.75
CA ALA A 121 -2.56 11.30 -10.74
C ALA A 121 -3.39 10.08 -11.19
N PRO A 122 -2.81 8.90 -11.51
CA PRO A 122 -3.58 7.72 -11.90
C PRO A 122 -4.52 7.17 -10.81
N VAL A 123 -4.29 7.51 -9.54
CA VAL A 123 -5.03 6.95 -8.38
C VAL A 123 -5.77 8.02 -7.56
N ALA A 124 -5.88 9.25 -8.05
CA ALA A 124 -6.50 10.40 -7.38
C ALA A 124 -5.90 10.77 -6.01
N ALA A 125 -4.68 10.34 -5.72
CA ALA A 125 -4.04 10.68 -4.45
C ALA A 125 -3.60 12.15 -4.42
N LYS A 126 -3.93 12.86 -3.33
CA LYS A 126 -3.44 14.21 -3.06
C LYS A 126 -2.24 14.12 -2.13
N ILE A 127 -1.03 14.21 -2.66
CA ILE A 127 0.21 13.93 -1.90
C ILE A 127 0.32 14.71 -0.59
N ARG A 128 -0.17 15.95 -0.52
CA ARG A 128 -0.12 16.76 0.71
C ARG A 128 -1.09 16.24 1.77
N ASP A 129 -2.32 15.94 1.39
CA ASP A 129 -3.37 15.45 2.30
C ASP A 129 -3.02 14.03 2.77
N TYR A 130 -2.59 13.18 1.82
CA TYR A 130 -2.11 11.84 2.13
C TYR A 130 -0.95 11.87 3.12
N ARG A 131 0.09 12.70 2.87
CA ARG A 131 1.22 12.88 3.78
C ARG A 131 0.76 13.33 5.17
N ALA A 132 -0.14 14.31 5.25
CA ALA A 132 -0.63 14.81 6.53
C ALA A 132 -1.38 13.73 7.33
N GLY A 133 -2.19 12.90 6.67
CA GLY A 133 -2.85 11.75 7.28
C GLY A 133 -1.86 10.68 7.74
N HIS A 134 -0.98 10.28 6.83
CA HIS A 134 -0.02 9.22 7.04
C HIS A 134 1.05 9.54 8.11
N LEU A 135 1.55 10.78 8.16
CA LEU A 135 2.44 11.20 9.24
C LEU A 135 1.71 11.28 10.59
N ARG A 136 0.39 11.57 10.61
CA ARG A 136 -0.41 11.42 11.84
C ARG A 136 -0.52 9.97 12.28
N HIS A 137 -0.77 9.05 11.34
CA HIS A 137 -0.77 7.62 11.64
C HIS A 137 0.56 7.19 12.29
N HIS A 138 1.72 7.52 11.70
CA HIS A 138 3.03 7.21 12.30
C HIS A 138 3.28 7.90 13.65
N GLY A 139 2.88 9.16 13.79
CA GLY A 139 3.15 9.95 14.99
C GLY A 139 2.14 9.74 16.11
N ARG A 140 0.93 9.27 15.79
CA ARG A 140 -0.20 9.13 16.73
C ARG A 140 -0.80 7.74 16.71
N PHE A 141 -0.02 6.74 16.31
CA PHE A 141 -0.45 5.36 16.17
C PHE A 141 -1.24 4.87 17.39
N GLY A 142 -2.41 4.28 17.13
CA GLY A 142 -3.27 3.68 18.16
C GLY A 142 -4.00 4.69 19.05
N THR A 143 -3.87 5.99 18.81
CA THR A 143 -4.66 7.03 19.49
C THR A 143 -5.93 7.40 18.70
N ASP A 144 -6.87 8.14 19.30
CA ASP A 144 -8.07 8.60 18.60
C ASP A 144 -7.78 9.61 17.46
N HIS A 145 -6.53 10.05 17.32
CA HIS A 145 -6.08 10.90 16.22
C HIS A 145 -5.44 10.11 15.06
N ASP A 146 -5.30 8.78 15.20
CA ASP A 146 -4.83 7.89 14.16
C ASP A 146 -5.95 7.62 13.13
N PRO A 147 -5.83 8.10 11.88
CA PRO A 147 -6.88 7.91 10.88
C PRO A 147 -7.10 6.44 10.51
N ASP A 148 -6.06 5.60 10.60
CA ASP A 148 -6.17 4.19 10.27
C ASP A 148 -6.88 3.42 11.38
N LEU A 149 -6.66 3.76 12.66
CA LEU A 149 -7.43 3.20 13.76
C LEU A 149 -8.93 3.52 13.63
N GLN A 150 -9.28 4.74 13.21
CA GLN A 150 -10.68 5.11 12.98
C GLN A 150 -11.31 4.19 11.92
N ARG A 151 -10.62 3.97 10.80
CA ARG A 151 -11.08 3.07 9.72
C ARG A 151 -11.17 1.61 10.18
N TYR A 152 -10.20 1.15 10.96
CA TYR A 152 -10.24 -0.19 11.55
C TYR A 152 -11.45 -0.40 12.45
N ARG A 153 -11.80 0.59 13.27
CA ARG A 153 -13.00 0.55 14.14
C ARG A 153 -14.30 0.61 13.33
N GLU A 154 -14.41 1.52 12.36
CA GLU A 154 -15.61 1.70 11.54
C GLU A 154 -15.94 0.43 10.73
N LEU A 155 -14.95 -0.29 10.25
CA LEU A 155 -15.09 -1.45 9.38
C LEU A 155 -14.83 -2.77 10.10
N ASP A 156 -14.47 -2.73 11.38
CA ASP A 156 -14.13 -3.92 12.18
C ASP A 156 -13.08 -4.82 11.47
N LEU A 157 -12.01 -4.17 10.94
CA LEU A 157 -11.02 -4.85 10.09
C LEU A 157 -10.20 -5.90 10.83
N GLU A 158 -9.93 -5.68 12.12
CA GLU A 158 -9.15 -6.61 12.93
C GLU A 158 -9.91 -7.91 13.22
N ALA A 159 -11.26 -7.86 13.32
CA ALA A 159 -12.13 -9.01 13.55
C ALA A 159 -12.53 -9.77 12.27
N MET A 160 -11.81 -9.58 11.17
CA MET A 160 -12.01 -10.42 9.98
C MET A 160 -11.82 -11.90 10.29
N ASP A 161 -12.83 -12.73 10.00
CA ASP A 161 -12.74 -14.18 10.20
C ASP A 161 -11.73 -14.80 9.23
N ARG A 162 -10.66 -15.33 9.79
CA ARG A 162 -9.54 -15.95 9.06
C ARG A 162 -9.49 -17.47 9.24
N SER A 163 -10.52 -18.08 9.82
CA SER A 163 -10.59 -19.52 10.13
C SER A 163 -10.48 -20.40 8.89
N ASN A 164 -11.19 -20.04 7.82
CA ASN A 164 -11.13 -20.75 6.55
C ASN A 164 -11.26 -19.78 5.35
N ARG A 165 -11.11 -20.29 4.11
CA ARG A 165 -11.12 -19.45 2.89
C ARG A 165 -12.49 -18.78 2.66
N GLY A 166 -13.58 -19.50 2.88
CA GLY A 166 -14.95 -19.02 2.69
C GLY A 166 -15.30 -17.93 3.72
N ALA A 167 -14.99 -18.16 5.01
CA ALA A 167 -15.20 -17.20 6.07
C ALA A 167 -14.40 -15.90 5.82
N PHE A 168 -13.14 -16.01 5.39
CA PHE A 168 -12.33 -14.85 5.05
C PHE A 168 -12.90 -14.09 3.85
N ALA A 169 -13.26 -14.79 2.77
CA ALA A 169 -13.87 -14.15 1.60
C ALA A 169 -15.18 -13.45 1.95
N LEU A 170 -16.03 -14.07 2.77
CA LEU A 170 -17.27 -13.46 3.24
C LEU A 170 -17.00 -12.23 4.12
N SER A 171 -16.00 -12.28 4.98
CA SER A 171 -15.57 -11.13 5.80
C SER A 171 -15.11 -9.95 4.93
N VAL A 172 -14.37 -10.23 3.85
CA VAL A 172 -13.95 -9.24 2.85
C VAL A 172 -15.18 -8.64 2.15
N LEU A 173 -16.05 -9.50 1.60
CA LEU A 173 -17.23 -9.05 0.85
C LEU A 173 -18.19 -8.19 1.68
N ARG A 174 -18.39 -8.52 2.97
CA ARG A 174 -19.25 -7.75 3.88
C ARG A 174 -18.70 -6.35 4.16
N ARG A 175 -17.40 -6.18 4.23
CA ARG A 175 -16.72 -4.90 4.57
C ARG A 175 -16.45 -4.04 3.35
N PHE A 176 -16.31 -4.65 2.18
CA PHE A 176 -15.94 -3.96 0.96
C PHE A 176 -16.84 -2.76 0.60
N PRO A 177 -18.19 -2.84 0.68
CA PRO A 177 -19.03 -1.67 0.37
C PRO A 177 -18.81 -0.48 1.31
N GLY A 178 -18.53 -0.74 2.58
CA GLY A 178 -18.17 0.30 3.57
C GLY A 178 -16.82 0.93 3.25
N TYR A 179 -15.84 0.08 2.96
CA TYR A 179 -14.50 0.50 2.56
C TYR A 179 -14.53 1.36 1.29
N GLN A 180 -15.25 0.90 0.26
CA GLN A 180 -15.40 1.63 -1.00
C GLN A 180 -16.02 3.01 -0.81
N ARG A 181 -17.06 3.12 0.03
CA ARG A 181 -17.65 4.42 0.35
C ARG A 181 -16.67 5.36 1.05
N GLY A 182 -15.88 4.84 2.00
CA GLY A 182 -14.83 5.58 2.69
C GLY A 182 -13.78 6.10 1.72
N TRP A 183 -13.27 5.20 0.87
CA TRP A 183 -12.29 5.54 -0.15
C TRP A 183 -12.78 6.63 -1.13
N LEU A 184 -14.02 6.51 -1.64
CA LEU A 184 -14.60 7.53 -2.52
C LEU A 184 -14.74 8.90 -1.83
N ARG A 185 -15.00 8.93 -0.53
CA ARG A 185 -14.99 10.19 0.25
C ARG A 185 -13.59 10.76 0.39
N GLU A 186 -12.59 9.93 0.63
CA GLU A 186 -11.19 10.35 0.77
C GLU A 186 -10.63 10.98 -0.51
N ILE A 187 -10.89 10.39 -1.67
CA ILE A 187 -10.47 10.99 -2.95
C ILE A 187 -11.20 12.30 -3.24
N GLY A 188 -12.24 12.58 -2.47
CA GLY A 188 -12.98 13.84 -2.52
C GLY A 188 -13.90 13.90 -3.72
N ALA A 189 -15.07 13.26 -3.62
CA ALA A 189 -16.09 13.29 -4.68
C ALA A 189 -16.51 14.72 -5.09
N ASP A 190 -16.30 15.71 -4.21
CA ASP A 190 -16.58 17.13 -4.46
C ASP A 190 -15.38 17.88 -5.09
N SER A 191 -14.25 17.20 -5.31
CA SER A 191 -13.03 17.82 -5.85
C SER A 191 -12.86 17.48 -7.34
N LEU A 192 -12.55 18.48 -8.16
CA LEU A 192 -12.15 18.27 -9.56
C LEU A 192 -10.95 17.32 -9.70
N TRP A 193 -10.15 17.16 -8.64
CA TRP A 193 -9.06 16.18 -8.62
C TRP A 193 -9.55 14.74 -8.74
N SER A 194 -10.77 14.42 -8.30
CA SER A 194 -11.37 13.09 -8.48
C SER A 194 -11.57 12.68 -9.95
N LEU A 195 -11.60 13.65 -10.86
CA LEU A 195 -11.70 13.42 -12.31
C LEU A 195 -10.35 13.10 -12.97
N VAL A 196 -9.23 13.43 -12.30
CA VAL A 196 -7.88 13.28 -12.88
C VAL A 196 -7.57 11.84 -13.31
N PRO A 197 -7.87 10.76 -12.56
CA PRO A 197 -7.64 9.41 -13.03
C PRO A 197 -8.43 9.05 -14.29
N PHE A 198 -9.64 9.56 -14.44
CA PHE A 198 -10.47 9.33 -15.64
C PHE A 198 -9.92 10.07 -16.85
N LEU A 199 -9.47 11.32 -16.69
CA LEU A 199 -8.79 12.07 -17.73
C LEU A 199 -7.47 11.41 -18.13
N TRP A 200 -6.69 10.97 -17.13
CA TRP A 200 -5.46 10.22 -17.34
C TRP A 200 -5.74 8.94 -18.14
N ALA A 201 -6.72 8.13 -17.74
CA ALA A 201 -7.08 6.91 -18.46
C ALA A 201 -7.62 7.20 -19.88
N GLY A 202 -8.40 8.27 -20.03
CA GLY A 202 -8.86 8.72 -21.35
C GLY A 202 -7.70 8.98 -22.31
N LEU A 203 -6.66 9.69 -21.83
CA LEU A 203 -5.48 10.06 -22.64
C LEU A 203 -4.49 8.91 -22.82
N VAL A 204 -4.23 8.11 -21.77
CA VAL A 204 -3.10 7.16 -21.73
C VAL A 204 -3.54 5.74 -22.03
N VAL A 205 -4.81 5.40 -21.84
CA VAL A 205 -5.36 4.05 -22.07
C VAL A 205 -6.35 4.04 -23.24
N VAL A 206 -7.41 4.85 -23.16
CA VAL A 206 -8.52 4.77 -24.12
C VAL A 206 -8.15 5.35 -25.51
N ALA A 207 -7.51 6.51 -25.54
CA ALA A 207 -7.13 7.14 -26.82
C ALA A 207 -6.12 6.31 -27.63
N PRO A 208 -5.05 5.72 -27.03
CA PRO A 208 -4.18 4.79 -27.74
C PRO A 208 -4.92 3.54 -28.24
N ALA A 209 -5.81 2.95 -27.43
CA ALA A 209 -6.59 1.79 -27.85
C ALA A 209 -7.52 2.11 -29.03
N LEU A 210 -8.15 3.30 -29.02
CA LEU A 210 -8.97 3.78 -30.12
C LEU A 210 -8.16 3.94 -31.41
N ALA A 211 -7.00 4.59 -31.31
CA ALA A 211 -6.13 4.86 -32.45
C ALA A 211 -5.52 3.60 -33.06
N LEU A 212 -5.15 2.63 -32.23
CA LEU A 212 -4.44 1.43 -32.67
C LEU A 212 -5.37 0.28 -33.08
N ALA A 213 -6.54 0.14 -32.44
CA ALA A 213 -7.39 -1.04 -32.61
C ALA A 213 -8.90 -0.74 -32.68
N GLY A 214 -9.27 0.53 -32.77
CA GLY A 214 -10.65 0.96 -33.03
C GLY A 214 -11.57 0.99 -31.82
N THR A 215 -12.84 1.28 -32.05
CA THR A 215 -13.83 1.61 -31.00
C THR A 215 -14.08 0.45 -30.03
N SER A 216 -14.19 -0.78 -30.51
CA SER A 216 -14.41 -1.96 -29.63
C SER A 216 -13.24 -2.18 -28.68
N ALA A 217 -12.00 -2.00 -29.16
CA ALA A 217 -10.82 -2.09 -28.33
C ALA A 217 -10.75 -0.96 -27.30
N ALA A 218 -11.14 0.26 -27.68
CA ALA A 218 -11.21 1.40 -26.75
C ALA A 218 -12.20 1.14 -25.60
N TRP A 219 -13.39 0.60 -25.90
CA TRP A 219 -14.36 0.21 -24.87
C TRP A 219 -13.82 -0.91 -23.96
N GLY A 220 -13.22 -1.94 -24.54
CA GLY A 220 -12.61 -3.03 -23.76
C GLY A 220 -11.47 -2.56 -22.85
N ALA A 221 -10.57 -1.70 -23.36
CA ALA A 221 -9.49 -1.12 -22.59
C ALA A 221 -10.00 -0.19 -21.46
N GLY A 222 -10.96 0.67 -21.77
CA GLY A 222 -11.62 1.55 -20.81
C GLY A 222 -12.33 0.76 -19.71
N ALA A 223 -13.08 -0.30 -20.05
CA ALA A 223 -13.75 -1.18 -19.11
C ALA A 223 -12.74 -1.91 -18.21
N THR A 224 -11.63 -2.41 -18.78
CA THR A 224 -10.56 -3.07 -18.03
C THR A 224 -9.95 -2.12 -16.99
N TRP A 225 -9.62 -0.89 -17.40
CA TRP A 225 -9.09 0.11 -16.48
C TRP A 225 -10.12 0.51 -15.42
N ALA A 226 -11.37 0.77 -15.81
CA ALA A 226 -12.42 1.19 -14.88
C ALA A 226 -12.70 0.13 -13.80
N LEU A 227 -12.80 -1.16 -14.18
CA LEU A 227 -12.93 -2.26 -13.22
C LEU A 227 -11.68 -2.41 -12.35
N GLY A 228 -10.49 -2.22 -12.93
CA GLY A 228 -9.23 -2.20 -12.20
C GLY A 228 -9.19 -1.11 -11.14
N TYR A 229 -9.56 0.11 -11.51
CA TYR A 229 -9.54 1.28 -10.63
C TYR A 229 -10.67 1.26 -9.59
N LEU A 230 -11.92 0.95 -10.00
CA LEU A 230 -13.09 1.08 -9.13
C LEU A 230 -13.38 -0.17 -8.29
N ALA A 231 -12.83 -1.33 -8.65
CA ALA A 231 -13.11 -2.58 -7.94
C ALA A 231 -11.83 -3.28 -7.45
N ALA A 232 -10.88 -3.59 -8.35
CA ALA A 232 -9.72 -4.38 -7.98
C ALA A 232 -8.74 -3.62 -7.07
N LEU A 233 -8.44 -2.36 -7.37
CA LEU A 233 -7.57 -1.51 -6.54
C LEU A 233 -8.09 -1.38 -5.10
N PRO A 234 -9.32 -0.90 -4.84
CA PRO A 234 -9.80 -0.75 -3.46
C PRO A 234 -9.98 -2.08 -2.74
N LEU A 235 -10.22 -3.19 -3.45
CA LEU A 235 -10.24 -4.52 -2.86
C LEU A 235 -8.84 -4.95 -2.36
N LEU A 236 -7.82 -4.78 -3.20
CA LEU A 236 -6.43 -5.10 -2.83
C LEU A 236 -5.95 -4.20 -1.69
N ARG A 237 -6.28 -2.92 -1.73
CA ARG A 237 -5.97 -1.94 -0.68
C ARG A 237 -6.63 -2.32 0.66
N MET A 238 -7.92 -2.67 0.67
CA MET A 238 -8.61 -3.11 1.89
C MET A 238 -7.97 -4.35 2.50
N ILE A 239 -7.58 -5.33 1.66
CA ILE A 239 -6.90 -6.54 2.12
C ILE A 239 -5.52 -6.20 2.68
N ALA A 240 -4.80 -5.26 2.07
CA ALA A 240 -3.52 -4.78 2.54
C ALA A 240 -3.67 -4.15 3.93
N GLU A 241 -4.47 -3.10 4.06
CA GLU A 241 -4.73 -2.40 5.32
C GLU A 241 -5.16 -3.37 6.43
N ALA A 242 -6.15 -4.24 6.18
CA ALA A 242 -6.59 -5.26 7.15
C ALA A 242 -5.52 -6.30 7.53
N SER A 243 -4.32 -6.20 6.95
CA SER A 243 -3.23 -7.15 7.14
C SER A 243 -1.98 -6.53 7.79
N GLU A 244 -1.95 -5.23 8.00
CA GLU A 244 -0.75 -4.48 8.40
C GLU A 244 -0.68 -4.21 9.88
N HIS A 245 -1.81 -4.02 10.56
CA HIS A 245 -1.85 -3.59 11.95
C HIS A 245 -2.62 -4.53 12.88
N VAL A 246 -2.29 -4.43 14.17
CA VAL A 246 -3.03 -4.96 15.32
C VAL A 246 -3.14 -3.83 16.32
N TYR A 247 -4.36 -3.39 16.62
CA TYR A 247 -4.63 -2.31 17.56
C TYR A 247 -5.01 -2.80 18.94
N THR A 248 -5.51 -4.04 19.04
CA THR A 248 -5.87 -4.67 20.32
C THR A 248 -4.65 -5.08 21.15
N ASP A 249 -3.47 -5.22 20.54
CA ASP A 249 -2.21 -5.50 21.21
C ASP A 249 -1.10 -4.69 20.52
N SER A 250 -0.94 -3.44 20.95
CA SER A 250 -0.07 -2.44 20.33
C SER A 250 0.95 -1.84 21.31
N SER A 251 1.43 -2.65 22.27
CA SER A 251 2.39 -2.21 23.30
C SER A 251 3.76 -1.80 22.73
N THR A 252 4.16 -2.40 21.61
CA THR A 252 5.37 -2.05 20.86
C THR A 252 5.07 -2.06 19.36
N MET A 253 5.97 -1.51 18.53
CA MET A 253 5.82 -1.58 17.06
C MET A 253 5.79 -3.03 16.54
N PHE A 254 6.46 -3.97 17.20
CA PHE A 254 6.40 -5.39 16.84
C PHE A 254 5.05 -6.04 17.16
N ASP A 255 4.34 -5.51 18.15
CA ASP A 255 3.00 -5.97 18.51
C ASP A 255 1.96 -5.34 17.61
N ALA A 256 2.17 -4.08 17.25
CA ALA A 256 1.27 -3.24 16.47
C ALA A 256 1.32 -3.50 14.96
N THR A 257 2.42 -4.03 14.42
CA THR A 257 2.63 -4.18 12.98
C THR A 257 2.84 -5.63 12.56
N ILE A 258 2.46 -5.95 11.33
CA ILE A 258 2.59 -7.28 10.74
C ILE A 258 3.29 -7.16 9.40
N SER A 259 4.41 -7.87 9.23
CA SER A 259 5.05 -8.01 7.93
C SER A 259 4.38 -9.11 7.10
N ASN A 260 4.02 -8.78 5.86
CA ASN A 260 3.28 -9.65 4.93
C ASN A 260 4.25 -10.21 3.88
N LEU A 261 4.86 -11.38 4.14
CA LEU A 261 6.03 -11.90 3.43
C LEU A 261 5.75 -13.02 2.44
N GLY A 262 4.49 -13.47 2.33
CA GLY A 262 4.10 -14.52 1.37
C GLY A 262 4.20 -14.04 -0.08
N TRP A 263 4.37 -14.98 -1.01
CA TRP A 263 4.52 -14.65 -2.43
C TRP A 263 3.33 -13.84 -2.98
N VAL A 264 2.08 -14.28 -2.77
CA VAL A 264 0.88 -13.56 -3.20
C VAL A 264 0.79 -12.18 -2.53
N GLN A 265 1.10 -12.11 -1.23
CA GLN A 265 1.09 -10.84 -0.49
C GLN A 265 2.07 -9.84 -1.10
N ARG A 266 3.32 -10.22 -1.31
CA ARG A 266 4.37 -9.33 -1.83
C ARG A 266 4.16 -8.92 -3.28
N HIS A 267 3.53 -9.76 -4.13
CA HIS A 267 3.39 -9.48 -5.56
C HIS A 267 2.03 -8.90 -5.92
N MET A 268 0.97 -9.24 -5.19
CA MET A 268 -0.39 -8.79 -5.53
C MET A 268 -0.91 -7.70 -4.58
N VAL A 269 -0.65 -7.83 -3.27
CA VAL A 269 -1.30 -6.97 -2.25
C VAL A 269 -0.37 -5.85 -1.79
N HIS A 270 0.92 -6.14 -1.62
CA HIS A 270 1.96 -5.22 -1.12
C HIS A 270 3.11 -5.08 -2.13
N PRO A 271 2.85 -4.60 -3.37
CA PRO A 271 3.93 -4.37 -4.34
C PRO A 271 4.97 -3.37 -3.79
N HIS A 272 6.14 -3.32 -4.44
CA HIS A 272 7.24 -2.45 -4.05
C HIS A 272 7.70 -2.64 -2.59
N ASN A 273 7.71 -3.89 -2.11
CA ASN A 273 8.16 -4.24 -0.76
C ASN A 273 7.36 -3.63 0.41
N ASP A 274 6.19 -3.07 0.15
CA ASP A 274 5.29 -2.50 1.17
C ASP A 274 4.94 -3.52 2.29
N GLY A 275 5.00 -4.81 1.99
CA GLY A 275 4.78 -5.90 2.96
C GLY A 275 5.82 -6.00 4.08
N TYR A 276 6.95 -5.28 4.02
CA TYR A 276 7.91 -5.20 5.15
C TYR A 276 7.49 -4.11 6.16
N HIS A 277 6.23 -4.11 6.52
CA HIS A 277 5.55 -3.04 7.23
C HIS A 277 6.15 -2.72 8.62
N THR A 278 6.64 -3.73 9.36
CA THR A 278 7.34 -3.52 10.63
C THR A 278 8.59 -2.67 10.46
N ILE A 279 9.41 -2.91 9.42
CA ILE A 279 10.61 -2.11 9.14
C ILE A 279 10.21 -0.70 8.74
N HIS A 280 9.16 -0.57 7.92
CA HIS A 280 8.65 0.73 7.51
C HIS A 280 8.25 1.58 8.72
N HIS A 281 7.53 1.02 9.70
CA HIS A 281 7.19 1.73 10.94
C HIS A 281 8.40 2.04 11.82
N MET A 282 9.41 1.18 11.84
CA MET A 282 10.66 1.44 12.57
C MET A 282 11.46 2.58 11.94
N TRP A 283 11.52 2.63 10.62
CA TRP A 283 12.31 3.59 9.84
C TRP A 283 11.58 4.02 8.56
N PRO A 284 10.57 4.90 8.66
CA PRO A 284 9.78 5.32 7.49
C PRO A 284 10.62 6.00 6.39
N GLY A 285 11.81 6.46 6.77
CA GLY A 285 12.76 7.04 5.83
C GLY A 285 13.60 6.01 5.06
N ILE A 286 13.45 4.71 5.26
CA ILE A 286 14.09 3.70 4.40
C ILE A 286 13.22 3.50 3.16
N PRO A 287 13.72 3.78 1.93
CA PRO A 287 12.96 3.60 0.71
C PRO A 287 12.60 2.13 0.44
N HIS A 288 11.52 1.91 -0.28
CA HIS A 288 10.98 0.59 -0.61
C HIS A 288 12.02 -0.42 -1.13
N HIS A 289 12.99 0.05 -1.91
CA HIS A 289 14.00 -0.83 -2.53
C HIS A 289 15.04 -1.36 -1.55
N HIS A 290 15.16 -0.76 -0.35
CA HIS A 290 16.05 -1.24 0.72
C HIS A 290 15.33 -2.08 1.79
N LEU A 291 14.00 -2.05 1.91
CA LEU A 291 13.25 -2.72 2.98
C LEU A 291 13.55 -4.24 3.05
N ALA A 292 13.58 -4.91 1.91
CA ALA A 292 13.87 -6.35 1.85
C ALA A 292 15.31 -6.68 2.26
N HIS A 293 16.27 -5.80 1.95
CA HIS A 293 17.65 -5.95 2.35
C HIS A 293 17.79 -5.79 3.86
N VAL A 294 17.26 -4.71 4.42
CA VAL A 294 17.26 -4.45 5.87
C VAL A 294 16.62 -5.60 6.64
N HIS A 295 15.49 -6.12 6.16
CA HIS A 295 14.85 -7.30 6.76
C HIS A 295 15.79 -8.49 6.83
N ARG A 296 16.45 -8.85 5.72
CA ARG A 296 17.38 -9.99 5.70
C ARG A 296 18.58 -9.79 6.63
N THR A 297 19.15 -8.60 6.63
CA THR A 297 20.26 -8.23 7.52
C THR A 297 19.88 -8.38 8.98
N LEU A 298 18.73 -7.85 9.39
CA LEU A 298 18.26 -7.96 10.77
C LEU A 298 17.90 -9.39 11.16
N MET A 299 17.28 -10.17 10.26
CA MET A 299 17.00 -11.59 10.53
C MET A 299 18.27 -12.41 10.74
N LEU A 300 19.35 -12.09 10.00
CA LEU A 300 20.61 -12.80 10.04
C LEU A 300 21.46 -12.38 11.27
N HIS A 301 21.56 -11.10 11.54
CA HIS A 301 22.52 -10.55 12.51
C HIS A 301 21.89 -10.09 13.83
N ASP A 302 20.55 -10.10 13.92
CA ASP A 302 19.81 -9.83 15.16
C ASP A 302 18.63 -10.80 15.35
N PRO A 303 18.87 -12.11 15.29
CA PRO A 303 17.80 -13.12 15.37
C PRO A 303 17.06 -13.10 16.71
N ASN A 304 17.69 -12.71 17.81
CA ASN A 304 17.12 -12.68 19.15
C ASN A 304 16.41 -11.35 19.47
N GLY A 305 16.80 -10.25 18.82
CA GLY A 305 16.14 -8.97 18.95
C GLY A 305 15.01 -8.80 17.92
N TYR A 306 15.36 -8.43 16.69
CA TYR A 306 14.40 -8.25 15.61
C TYR A 306 13.71 -9.58 15.23
N GLY A 307 14.51 -10.64 14.96
CA GLY A 307 14.00 -11.91 14.46
C GLY A 307 12.96 -12.52 15.38
N ALA A 308 13.26 -12.66 16.67
CA ALA A 308 12.36 -13.30 17.65
C ALA A 308 11.05 -12.54 17.88
N ARG A 309 11.05 -11.22 17.66
CA ARG A 309 9.90 -10.34 17.94
C ARG A 309 9.00 -10.12 16.72
N LEU A 310 9.53 -10.29 15.50
CA LEU A 310 8.81 -10.02 14.28
C LEU A 310 7.49 -10.81 14.20
N ARG A 311 6.38 -10.10 14.01
CA ARG A 311 5.10 -10.68 13.57
C ARG A 311 5.04 -10.69 12.05
N TYR A 312 4.73 -11.84 11.45
CA TYR A 312 4.63 -11.95 10.01
C TYR A 312 3.56 -12.94 9.56
N ARG A 313 3.14 -12.80 8.30
CA ARG A 313 2.28 -13.73 7.57
C ARG A 313 2.95 -14.20 6.29
N THR A 314 2.71 -15.45 5.95
CA THR A 314 3.09 -16.02 4.65
C THR A 314 1.89 -16.26 3.73
N THR A 315 0.67 -16.13 4.25
CA THR A 315 -0.57 -16.21 3.46
C THR A 315 -1.56 -15.16 3.94
N ILE A 316 -2.33 -14.56 3.00
CA ILE A 316 -3.29 -13.49 3.27
C ILE A 316 -4.25 -13.84 4.42
N ARG A 317 -4.72 -15.08 4.46
CA ARG A 317 -5.75 -15.52 5.39
C ARG A 317 -5.24 -15.86 6.79
N LYS A 318 -4.05 -16.40 6.93
CA LYS A 318 -3.57 -16.92 8.24
C LYS A 318 -3.36 -15.78 9.24
N HIS A 319 -3.59 -16.08 10.50
CA HIS A 319 -3.15 -15.20 11.59
C HIS A 319 -1.63 -15.00 11.55
N PRO A 320 -1.14 -13.85 12.01
CA PRO A 320 0.30 -13.64 12.08
C PRO A 320 0.92 -14.58 13.09
N VAL A 321 2.16 -14.97 12.83
CA VAL A 321 2.99 -15.74 13.76
C VAL A 321 4.19 -14.92 14.18
N ARG A 322 4.71 -15.14 15.40
CA ARG A 322 6.00 -14.60 15.82
C ARG A 322 7.11 -15.53 15.34
N SER A 323 8.17 -14.98 14.79
CA SER A 323 9.29 -15.75 14.24
C SER A 323 9.92 -16.66 15.30
N GLY A 324 10.12 -16.18 16.53
CA GLY A 324 10.66 -16.98 17.64
C GLY A 324 9.79 -18.14 18.10
N GLN A 325 8.50 -18.20 17.74
CA GLN A 325 7.59 -19.31 18.05
C GLN A 325 7.55 -20.37 16.94
N ALA A 326 7.90 -20.03 15.72
CA ALA A 326 7.90 -20.94 14.57
C ALA A 326 9.02 -22.00 14.65
N VAL A 327 10.07 -21.73 15.41
CA VAL A 327 11.23 -22.66 15.59
C VAL A 327 10.97 -23.77 16.62
N ARG A 328 9.85 -23.68 17.35
CA ARG A 328 9.51 -24.67 18.43
C ARG A 328 8.41 -25.67 18.04
N ARG A 329 8.10 -25.80 16.74
CA ARG A 329 7.11 -26.79 16.25
C ARG A 329 7.70 -27.73 15.23
#